data_9ce36e0131533ee3325e6f645833364a
#
_entry.id   9ce36e0131533ee3325e6f645833364a
#
_cell.length_a   1.000
_cell.length_b   1.000
_cell.length_c   1.000
_cell.angle_alpha   90.00
_cell.angle_beta   90.00
_cell.angle_gamma   90.00
#
_symmetry.space_group_name_H-M   'P 1'
#
loop_
_entity.id
_entity.type
_entity.pdbx_description
1 polymer ?
#
loop_
_entity_poly.entity_id
_entity_poly.type
_entity_poly.pdbx_seq_one_letter_code
_entity_poly.pdbx_strand_id
1 'polypeptide(L)'
;MTIGMLMSNYIPVSIFPRWNFLLLALNQLVNHLDKLPEMTNNFYTSKAIIRTGVGSQRPLHPQCQHISDFTKSVNLMTDTITVVKLKEPFQIFREYKKNFTLYAY
;
A
#
# COMPACT_ATOMS: atom_id res chain seq x y z
N MET A 1 7.35 -12.03 1.21
CA MET A 1 7.90 -11.88 -0.17
C MET A 1 8.27 -10.44 -0.49
N THR A 2 7.38 -9.46 -0.37
CA THR A 2 7.65 -8.02 -0.67
C THR A 2 8.91 -7.49 0.01
N ILE A 3 9.04 -7.67 1.33
CA ILE A 3 10.21 -7.19 2.10
C ILE A 3 11.48 -7.90 1.64
N GLY A 4 11.44 -9.22 1.42
CA GLY A 4 12.61 -9.96 0.92
C GLY A 4 13.10 -9.48 -0.45
N MET A 5 12.18 -9.17 -1.37
CA MET A 5 12.52 -8.57 -2.65
C MET A 5 13.15 -7.19 -2.49
N LEU A 6 12.60 -6.37 -1.60
CA LEU A 6 13.13 -5.06 -1.28
C LEU A 6 14.57 -5.17 -0.72
N MET A 7 14.83 -6.07 0.20
CA MET A 7 16.16 -6.32 0.76
C MET A 7 17.15 -6.85 -0.29
N SER A 8 16.65 -7.42 -1.38
CA SER A 8 17.45 -7.86 -2.54
C SER A 8 17.59 -6.79 -3.64
N ASN A 9 17.36 -5.52 -3.30
CA ASN A 9 17.45 -4.35 -4.20
C ASN A 9 16.44 -4.34 -5.36
N TYR A 10 15.32 -5.06 -5.24
CA TYR A 10 14.20 -4.90 -6.15
C TYR A 10 13.24 -3.83 -5.64
N ILE A 11 12.43 -3.29 -6.53
CA ILE A 11 11.28 -2.44 -6.20
C ILE A 11 10.02 -3.29 -6.38
N PRO A 12 9.55 -3.96 -5.33
CA PRO A 12 8.39 -4.83 -5.43
C PRO A 12 7.11 -4.01 -5.57
N VAL A 13 6.20 -4.48 -6.42
CA VAL A 13 4.84 -3.98 -6.53
C VAL A 13 3.89 -5.09 -6.08
N SER A 14 3.27 -4.91 -4.92
CA SER A 14 2.31 -5.86 -4.37
C SER A 14 0.89 -5.35 -4.61
N ILE A 15 0.07 -6.16 -5.26
CA ILE A 15 -1.28 -5.79 -5.66
C ILE A 15 -2.30 -6.58 -4.86
N PHE A 16 -3.15 -5.87 -4.14
CA PHE A 16 -4.30 -6.41 -3.46
C PHE A 16 -5.55 -5.92 -4.20
N PRO A 17 -6.44 -6.79 -4.65
CA PRO A 17 -7.58 -6.37 -5.49
C PRO A 17 -8.53 -5.42 -4.76
N ARG A 18 -8.61 -5.50 -3.44
CA ARG A 18 -9.43 -4.62 -2.61
C ARG A 18 -8.83 -4.43 -1.22
N TRP A 19 -9.19 -3.34 -0.53
CA TRP A 19 -8.78 -3.05 0.84
C TRP A 19 -9.03 -4.20 1.81
N ASN A 20 -10.16 -4.87 1.68
CA ASN A 20 -10.53 -5.98 2.56
C ASN A 20 -9.51 -7.13 2.53
N PHE A 21 -8.89 -7.39 1.38
CA PHE A 21 -7.83 -8.39 1.27
C PHE A 21 -6.49 -7.88 1.83
N LEU A 22 -6.22 -6.57 1.75
CA LEU A 22 -5.01 -5.99 2.34
C LEU A 22 -5.02 -6.10 3.87
N LEU A 23 -6.19 -6.17 4.52
CA LEU A 23 -6.29 -6.35 5.97
C LEU A 23 -5.57 -7.62 6.46
N LEU A 24 -5.53 -8.67 5.65
CA LEU A 24 -4.80 -9.90 5.98
C LEU A 24 -3.28 -9.68 6.04
N ALA A 25 -2.78 -8.68 5.34
CA ALA A 25 -1.37 -8.31 5.31
C ALA A 25 -1.04 -7.09 6.18
N LEU A 26 -2.00 -6.59 6.97
CA LEU A 26 -1.85 -5.35 7.73
C LEU A 26 -0.70 -5.42 8.74
N ASN A 27 -0.53 -6.55 9.41
CA ASN A 27 0.61 -6.77 10.31
C ASN A 27 1.94 -6.63 9.57
N GLN A 28 2.07 -7.19 8.38
CA GLN A 28 3.29 -7.09 7.57
C GLN A 28 3.54 -5.67 7.06
N LEU A 29 2.47 -4.92 6.82
CA LEU A 29 2.55 -3.53 6.40
C LEU A 29 3.01 -2.63 7.56
N VAL A 30 2.30 -2.68 8.68
CA VAL A 30 2.48 -1.75 9.80
C VAL A 30 3.69 -2.10 10.67
N ASN A 31 3.85 -3.38 11.02
CA ASN A 31 4.89 -3.80 11.97
C ASN A 31 6.22 -4.18 11.31
N HIS A 32 6.24 -4.41 10.00
CA HIS A 32 7.45 -4.84 9.32
C HIS A 32 7.87 -3.84 8.23
N LEU A 33 7.04 -3.58 7.22
CA LEU A 33 7.44 -2.70 6.11
C LEU A 33 7.61 -1.26 6.59
N ASP A 34 6.66 -0.74 7.36
CA ASP A 34 6.70 0.62 7.88
C ASP A 34 7.86 0.85 8.84
N LYS A 35 8.22 -0.16 9.64
CA LYS A 35 9.31 -0.08 10.63
C LYS A 35 10.67 -0.54 10.10
N LEU A 36 10.75 -0.99 8.86
CA LEU A 36 11.99 -1.51 8.28
C LEU A 36 13.15 -0.51 8.32
N PRO A 37 12.98 0.78 8.01
CA PRO A 37 14.06 1.75 8.14
C PRO A 37 14.59 1.86 9.56
N GLU A 38 13.71 1.95 10.55
CA GLU A 38 14.09 2.04 11.97
C GLU A 38 14.80 0.77 12.45
N MET A 39 14.26 -0.40 12.14
CA MET A 39 14.84 -1.69 12.53
C MET A 39 16.22 -1.96 11.92
N THR A 40 16.55 -1.32 10.81
CA THR A 40 17.81 -1.53 10.08
C THR A 40 18.74 -0.32 10.13
N ASN A 41 18.52 0.63 11.05
CA ASN A 41 19.25 1.89 11.13
C ASN A 41 19.35 2.60 9.75
N ASN A 42 18.25 2.64 9.03
CA ASN A 42 18.12 3.19 7.67
C ASN A 42 19.00 2.49 6.60
N PHE A 43 19.49 1.29 6.87
CA PHE A 43 20.19 0.50 5.86
C PHE A 43 19.26 0.09 4.72
N TYR A 44 18.04 -0.31 5.05
CA TYR A 44 16.97 -0.55 4.07
C TYR A 44 15.92 0.54 4.19
N THR A 45 15.55 1.13 3.06
CA THR A 45 14.42 2.06 2.94
C THR A 45 13.21 1.34 2.36
N SER A 46 12.00 1.78 2.70
CA SER A 46 10.75 1.14 2.27
C SER A 46 10.40 1.43 0.80
N LYS A 47 11.30 1.07 -0.13
CA LYS A 47 11.12 1.26 -1.57
C LYS A 47 10.21 0.18 -2.17
N ALA A 48 8.96 0.14 -1.76
CA ALA A 48 7.96 -0.79 -2.25
C ALA A 48 6.68 -0.05 -2.65
N ILE A 49 5.95 -0.58 -3.59
CA ILE A 49 4.64 -0.08 -3.99
C ILE A 49 3.60 -1.11 -3.56
N ILE A 50 2.66 -0.68 -2.75
CA ILE A 50 1.48 -1.47 -2.40
C ILE A 50 0.29 -0.84 -3.10
N ARG A 51 -0.40 -1.60 -3.91
CA ARG A 51 -1.54 -1.14 -4.68
C ARG A 51 -2.80 -1.87 -4.22
N THR A 52 -3.85 -1.12 -3.90
CA THR A 52 -5.15 -1.71 -3.54
C THR A 52 -6.31 -0.91 -4.15
N GLY A 53 -7.48 -1.53 -4.27
CA GLY A 53 -8.66 -0.90 -4.81
C GLY A 53 -9.64 -0.48 -3.72
N VAL A 54 -10.21 0.71 -3.85
CA VAL A 54 -11.45 1.10 -3.17
C VAL A 54 -12.61 0.46 -3.93
N GLY A 55 -13.51 -0.19 -3.23
CA GLY A 55 -14.56 -0.98 -3.86
C GLY A 55 -15.51 -0.15 -4.74
N SER A 56 -15.56 -0.45 -6.02
CA SER A 56 -16.59 0.07 -6.93
C SER A 56 -17.90 -0.69 -6.74
N GLN A 57 -19.01 0.04 -6.81
CA GLN A 57 -20.35 -0.54 -6.74
C GLN A 57 -21.01 -0.70 -8.14
N ARG A 58 -20.33 -0.24 -9.17
CA ARG A 58 -20.82 -0.31 -10.56
C ARG A 58 -19.72 -0.80 -11.49
N PRO A 59 -20.03 -1.57 -12.55
CA PRO A 59 -21.34 -2.11 -12.94
C PRO A 59 -21.84 -3.26 -12.06
N LEU A 60 -20.95 -3.90 -11.28
CA LEU A 60 -21.28 -5.01 -10.38
C LEU A 60 -21.06 -4.60 -8.93
N HIS A 61 -22.06 -4.84 -8.07
CA HIS A 61 -21.96 -4.60 -6.65
C HIS A 61 -21.29 -5.81 -5.95
N PRO A 62 -20.08 -5.66 -5.40
CA PRO A 62 -19.31 -6.78 -4.86
C PRO A 62 -19.70 -7.19 -3.45
N GLN A 63 -20.85 -6.74 -2.96
CA GLN A 63 -21.35 -6.91 -1.59
C GLN A 63 -20.58 -6.04 -0.57
N CYS A 64 -21.17 -5.92 0.63
CA CYS A 64 -20.66 -5.03 1.69
C CYS A 64 -19.25 -5.37 2.17
N GLN A 65 -18.81 -6.62 2.03
CA GLN A 65 -17.48 -7.07 2.42
C GLN A 65 -16.34 -6.58 1.50
N HIS A 66 -16.66 -5.96 0.36
CA HIS A 66 -15.65 -5.63 -0.65
C HIS A 66 -15.68 -4.17 -1.11
N ILE A 67 -16.37 -3.30 -0.36
CA ILE A 67 -16.54 -1.87 -0.71
C ILE A 67 -15.87 -0.91 0.27
N SER A 68 -15.14 -1.44 1.23
CA SER A 68 -14.53 -0.64 2.29
C SER A 68 -13.38 0.22 1.76
N ASP A 69 -13.20 1.37 2.41
CA ASP A 69 -12.08 2.29 2.21
C ASP A 69 -11.37 2.51 3.54
N PHE A 70 -10.22 1.92 3.70
CA PHE A 70 -9.40 2.03 4.90
C PHE A 70 -8.22 3.00 4.75
N THR A 71 -8.22 3.85 3.71
CA THR A 71 -7.14 4.79 3.42
C THR A 71 -6.75 5.63 4.65
N LYS A 72 -7.74 6.25 5.31
CA LYS A 72 -7.50 7.08 6.48
C LYS A 72 -6.98 6.28 7.66
N SER A 73 -7.56 5.11 7.91
CA SER A 73 -7.17 4.25 9.04
C SER A 73 -5.72 3.79 8.89
N VAL A 74 -5.34 3.31 7.73
CA VAL A 74 -3.97 2.85 7.48
C VAL A 74 -2.98 4.01 7.52
N ASN A 75 -3.35 5.18 7.02
CA ASN A 75 -2.49 6.37 7.11
C ASN A 75 -2.22 6.80 8.57
N LEU A 76 -3.16 6.59 9.47
CA LEU A 76 -2.97 6.85 10.90
C LEU A 76 -2.13 5.79 11.61
N MET A 77 -1.99 4.61 11.03
CA MET A 77 -1.25 3.48 11.59
C MET A 77 0.21 3.41 11.10
N THR A 78 0.58 4.21 10.10
CA THR A 78 1.90 4.17 9.47
C THR A 78 2.63 5.49 9.66
N ASP A 79 3.96 5.43 9.86
CA ASP A 79 4.82 6.60 10.06
C ASP A 79 5.67 6.90 8.83
N THR A 80 6.22 5.87 8.19
CA THR A 80 7.15 6.01 7.05
C THR A 80 6.47 5.74 5.71
N ILE A 81 5.35 5.02 5.71
CA ILE A 81 4.59 4.71 4.51
C ILE A 81 3.62 5.85 4.21
N THR A 82 3.73 6.43 3.02
CA THR A 82 2.77 7.43 2.54
C THR A 82 1.55 6.74 1.92
N VAL A 83 0.36 7.01 2.39
CA VAL A 83 -0.88 6.45 1.86
C VAL A 83 -1.57 7.49 0.98
N VAL A 84 -1.75 7.16 -0.30
CA VAL A 84 -2.34 8.09 -1.28
C VAL A 84 -3.60 7.48 -1.88
N LYS A 85 -4.71 8.18 -1.80
CA LYS A 85 -5.94 7.84 -2.54
C LYS A 85 -5.91 8.54 -3.89
N LEU A 86 -5.82 7.76 -4.95
CA LEU A 86 -5.81 8.24 -6.32
C LEU A 86 -7.25 8.40 -6.83
N LYS A 87 -7.52 9.53 -7.47
CA LYS A 87 -8.85 9.83 -8.07
C LYS A 87 -8.82 9.78 -9.58
N GLU A 88 -7.65 9.97 -10.17
CA GLU A 88 -7.47 10.05 -11.62
C GLU A 88 -6.28 9.20 -12.08
N PRO A 89 -6.37 8.54 -13.26
CA PRO A 89 -5.30 7.68 -13.78
C PRO A 89 -3.94 8.39 -13.90
N PHE A 90 -3.92 9.65 -14.29
CA PHE A 90 -2.67 10.42 -14.45
C PHE A 90 -1.95 10.71 -13.13
N GLN A 91 -2.64 10.68 -11.99
CA GLN A 91 -2.01 10.81 -10.69
C GLN A 91 -1.05 9.66 -10.40
N ILE A 92 -1.32 8.46 -10.93
CA ILE A 92 -0.48 7.27 -10.77
C ILE A 92 0.95 7.56 -11.22
N PHE A 93 1.13 8.14 -12.41
CA PHE A 93 2.46 8.43 -12.96
C PHE A 93 3.21 9.47 -12.14
N ARG A 94 2.54 10.49 -11.64
CA ARG A 94 3.15 11.53 -10.81
C ARG A 94 3.59 10.98 -9.46
N GLU A 95 2.74 10.20 -8.84
CA GLU A 95 3.02 9.67 -7.49
C GLU A 95 4.09 8.57 -7.52
N TYR A 96 4.10 7.70 -8.53
CA TYR A 96 5.14 6.68 -8.70
C TYR A 96 6.53 7.28 -8.91
N LYS A 97 6.64 8.49 -9.46
CA LYS A 97 7.91 9.21 -9.57
C LYS A 97 8.37 9.86 -8.27
N LYS A 98 7.44 10.19 -7.38
CA LYS A 98 7.74 10.92 -6.13
C LYS A 98 8.01 10.00 -4.95
N ASN A 99 7.21 8.97 -4.81
CA ASN A 99 7.20 8.15 -3.60
C ASN A 99 7.00 6.67 -3.93
N PHE A 100 7.74 5.83 -3.24
CA PHE A 100 7.50 4.39 -3.21
C PHE A 100 6.64 4.10 -1.98
N THR A 101 5.33 3.88 -2.18
CA THR A 101 4.40 3.78 -1.05
C THR A 101 3.08 3.11 -1.40
N LEU A 102 2.14 3.15 -0.47
CA LEU A 102 0.82 2.55 -0.62
C LEU A 102 -0.12 3.45 -1.46
N TYR A 103 -0.70 2.89 -2.51
CA TYR A 103 -1.69 3.55 -3.34
C TYR A 103 -3.04 2.84 -3.28
N ALA A 104 -4.09 3.59 -2.98
CA ALA A 104 -5.49 3.18 -3.05
C ALA A 104 -6.22 3.96 -4.16
N TYR A 105 -7.04 3.30 -4.95
CA TYR A 105 -7.90 3.92 -5.97
C TYR A 105 -9.21 3.15 -6.16
#